data_9fbcd183dd8a733374ea091c380a6b0f
#
_entry.id   9fbcd183dd8a733374ea091c380a6b0f
#
_cell.length_a   1.000
_cell.length_b   1.000
_cell.length_c   1.000
_cell.angle_alpha   90.00
_cell.angle_beta   90.00
_cell.angle_gamma   90.00
#
_symmetry.space_group_name_H-M   'P 1'
#
loop_
_entity.id
_entity.type
_entity.pdbx_description
1 polymer ?
#
loop_
_entity_poly.entity_id
_entity_poly.type
_entity_poly.pdbx_seq_one_letter_code
_entity_poly.pdbx_strand_id
1 'polypeptide(L)'
;YRGYDSAGIAVLKKDKIEVFKALGKLVNLEEKVNEFASGDYELGIGHTRWATHGKPTELNAHPHLGEYSYVVHNGIIENYKELKEELTLKGHKFVSQTDTEVIVHLFENFYNISNDTTQAFKSTISRLEGAFSILLITKSDPTKVFFFKHGSPLIVAKGNEEKEVLFASSDAPLIGLASSVVYLEDG
;
A
#
# COMPACT_ATOMS: atom_id res chain seq x y z
N TYR A 1 1.69 -15.27 -16.86
CA TYR A 1 1.68 -14.58 -15.57
C TYR A 1 3.08 -14.56 -15.01
N ARG A 2 3.61 -13.39 -14.64
CA ARG A 2 4.94 -13.30 -14.02
C ARG A 2 4.87 -13.91 -12.62
N GLY A 3 5.82 -14.77 -12.28
CA GLY A 3 5.95 -15.28 -10.91
C GLY A 3 6.22 -14.12 -9.94
N TYR A 4 5.64 -14.16 -8.76
CA TYR A 4 5.90 -13.24 -7.65
C TYR A 4 6.64 -13.99 -6.53
N ASP A 5 7.38 -13.24 -5.73
CA ASP A 5 8.21 -13.80 -4.66
C ASP A 5 7.54 -13.74 -3.29
N SER A 6 6.58 -12.85 -3.14
CA SER A 6 5.81 -12.69 -1.91
C SER A 6 4.48 -11.99 -2.19
N ALA A 7 3.55 -12.14 -1.27
CA ALA A 7 2.26 -11.48 -1.31
C ALA A 7 1.84 -11.05 0.10
N GLY A 8 0.96 -10.05 0.17
CA GLY A 8 0.38 -9.69 1.44
C GLY A 8 -0.78 -8.73 1.30
N ILE A 9 -1.56 -8.66 2.38
CA ILE A 9 -2.73 -7.79 2.52
C ILE A 9 -2.71 -7.10 3.88
N ALA A 10 -3.26 -5.89 3.92
CA ALA A 10 -3.69 -5.23 5.14
C ALA A 10 -5.17 -4.95 5.02
N VAL A 11 -5.95 -5.36 6.00
CA VAL A 11 -7.40 -5.21 6.03
C VAL A 11 -7.85 -4.52 7.31
N LEU A 12 -8.78 -3.58 7.18
CA LEU A 12 -9.35 -2.85 8.30
C LEU A 12 -10.67 -3.50 8.73
N LYS A 13 -10.74 -3.78 10.03
CA LYS A 13 -11.94 -4.25 10.70
C LYS A 13 -12.18 -3.37 11.93
N LYS A 14 -13.21 -2.54 11.91
CA LYS A 14 -13.42 -1.52 12.93
C LYS A 14 -12.16 -0.65 13.07
N ASP A 15 -11.57 -0.58 14.26
CA ASP A 15 -10.39 0.23 14.55
C ASP A 15 -9.07 -0.55 14.46
N LYS A 16 -9.10 -1.80 13.99
CA LYS A 16 -7.93 -2.68 13.92
C LYS A 16 -7.57 -2.99 12.48
N ILE A 17 -6.31 -2.78 12.12
CA ILE A 17 -5.76 -3.27 10.85
C ILE A 17 -5.03 -4.58 11.11
N GLU A 18 -5.44 -5.61 10.40
CA GLU A 18 -4.82 -6.93 10.38
C GLU A 18 -3.95 -7.05 9.13
N VAL A 19 -2.75 -7.61 9.28
CA VAL A 19 -1.78 -7.73 8.18
C VAL A 19 -1.36 -9.19 8.05
N PHE A 20 -1.46 -9.69 6.83
CA PHE A 20 -1.03 -11.04 6.48
C PHE A 20 -0.02 -10.95 5.35
N LYS A 21 1.11 -11.64 5.51
CA LYS A 21 2.17 -11.72 4.51
C LYS A 21 2.64 -13.15 4.34
N ALA A 22 2.99 -13.52 3.14
CA ALA A 22 3.55 -14.84 2.83
C ALA A 22 4.60 -14.75 1.73
N LEU A 23 5.60 -15.62 1.83
CA LEU A 23 6.58 -15.84 0.76
C LEU A 23 6.05 -16.86 -0.24
N GLY A 24 6.50 -16.74 -1.49
CA GLY A 24 6.22 -17.68 -2.55
C GLY A 24 4.83 -17.53 -3.14
N LYS A 25 4.12 -18.63 -3.32
CA LYS A 25 2.83 -18.67 -4.03
C LYS A 25 1.70 -18.02 -3.23
N LEU A 26 0.70 -17.48 -3.93
CA LEU A 26 -0.47 -16.84 -3.34
C LEU A 26 -1.24 -17.78 -2.40
N VAL A 27 -1.25 -19.08 -2.69
CA VAL A 27 -1.87 -20.10 -1.82
C VAL A 27 -1.34 -20.04 -0.39
N ASN A 28 -0.05 -19.69 -0.19
CA ASN A 28 0.54 -19.56 1.15
C ASN A 28 -0.06 -18.38 1.93
N LEU A 29 -0.46 -17.29 1.21
CA LEU A 29 -1.17 -16.18 1.82
C LEU A 29 -2.64 -16.56 2.10
N GLU A 30 -3.29 -17.25 1.17
CA GLU A 30 -4.67 -17.74 1.32
C GLU A 30 -4.81 -18.63 2.55
N GLU A 31 -3.88 -19.55 2.79
CA GLU A 31 -3.85 -20.38 3.99
C GLU A 31 -3.79 -19.54 5.27
N LYS A 32 -2.87 -18.56 5.33
CA LYS A 32 -2.78 -17.64 6.48
C LYS A 32 -4.04 -16.82 6.69
N VAL A 33 -4.66 -16.33 5.62
CA VAL A 33 -5.90 -15.54 5.70
C VAL A 33 -7.06 -16.40 6.18
N ASN A 34 -7.21 -17.61 5.67
CA ASN A 34 -8.32 -18.51 6.03
C ASN A 34 -8.33 -18.91 7.51
N GLU A 35 -7.16 -18.96 8.16
CA GLU A 35 -7.07 -19.22 9.60
C GLU A 35 -7.63 -18.07 10.46
N PHE A 36 -7.62 -16.84 9.95
CA PHE A 36 -7.92 -15.63 10.72
C PHE A 36 -9.09 -14.81 10.18
N ALA A 37 -9.45 -14.98 8.90
CA ALA A 37 -10.46 -14.17 8.23
C ALA A 37 -11.89 -14.63 8.55
N SER A 38 -12.37 -14.30 9.73
CA SER A 38 -13.80 -14.33 10.01
C SER A 38 -14.28 -12.92 10.34
N GLY A 39 -15.00 -12.28 9.42
CA GLY A 39 -15.66 -11.01 9.76
C GLY A 39 -15.80 -10.05 8.58
N ASP A 40 -16.58 -9.02 8.82
CA ASP A 40 -16.82 -7.92 7.89
C ASP A 40 -15.62 -6.97 7.92
N TYR A 41 -14.92 -6.85 6.80
CA TYR A 41 -13.86 -5.89 6.59
C TYR A 41 -14.39 -4.71 5.76
N GLU A 42 -14.03 -3.50 6.15
CA GLU A 42 -14.54 -2.28 5.54
C GLU A 42 -13.66 -1.81 4.37
N LEU A 43 -12.35 -1.99 4.50
CA LEU A 43 -11.39 -1.68 3.45
C LEU A 43 -10.14 -2.55 3.57
N GLY A 44 -9.41 -2.64 2.47
CA GLY A 44 -8.14 -3.37 2.43
C GLY A 44 -7.26 -2.94 1.26
N ILE A 45 -5.96 -3.17 1.42
CA ILE A 45 -4.96 -3.03 0.38
C ILE A 45 -4.14 -4.30 0.28
N GLY A 46 -3.77 -4.69 -0.92
CA GLY A 46 -3.03 -5.92 -1.16
C GLY A 46 -2.02 -5.78 -2.29
N HIS A 47 -1.00 -6.64 -2.28
CA HIS A 47 0.06 -6.60 -3.27
C HIS A 47 0.71 -7.98 -3.47
N THR A 48 1.00 -8.31 -4.71
CA THR A 48 1.89 -9.41 -5.07
C THR A 48 3.22 -8.82 -5.52
N ARG A 49 4.28 -9.06 -4.75
CA ARG A 49 5.57 -8.43 -4.95
C ARG A 49 6.43 -9.19 -5.96
N TRP A 50 7.08 -8.45 -6.84
CA TRP A 50 8.25 -8.86 -7.58
C TRP A 50 9.46 -8.07 -7.06
N ALA A 51 10.42 -8.73 -6.44
CA ALA A 51 11.55 -8.06 -5.78
C ALA A 51 12.38 -7.24 -6.76
N THR A 52 12.41 -5.93 -6.53
CA THR A 52 13.33 -4.97 -7.16
C THR A 52 14.42 -4.55 -6.18
N HIS A 53 14.04 -4.26 -4.94
CA HIS A 53 14.92 -3.88 -3.84
C HIS A 53 14.72 -4.82 -2.64
N GLY A 54 15.81 -5.35 -2.09
CA GLY A 54 15.78 -6.26 -0.96
C GLY A 54 15.43 -7.71 -1.32
N LYS A 55 15.92 -8.66 -0.52
CA LYS A 55 15.67 -10.09 -0.71
C LYS A 55 14.19 -10.43 -0.49
N PRO A 56 13.66 -11.52 -1.08
CA PRO A 56 12.32 -12.01 -0.74
C PRO A 56 12.28 -12.50 0.71
N THR A 57 11.73 -11.67 1.57
CA THR A 57 11.47 -11.95 2.99
C THR A 57 10.10 -11.39 3.36
N GLU A 58 9.47 -11.87 4.43
CA GLU A 58 8.19 -11.32 4.89
C GLU A 58 8.31 -9.84 5.32
N LEU A 59 9.47 -9.42 5.83
CA LEU A 59 9.74 -8.02 6.15
C LEU A 59 9.74 -7.11 4.91
N ASN A 60 10.22 -7.64 3.79
CA ASN A 60 10.27 -6.93 2.52
C ASN A 60 9.00 -7.10 1.68
N ALA A 61 8.06 -7.97 2.08
CA ALA A 61 6.76 -8.10 1.44
C ALA A 61 5.86 -6.90 1.76
N HIS A 62 5.05 -6.48 0.80
CA HIS A 62 3.99 -5.50 1.01
C HIS A 62 2.80 -6.13 1.77
N PRO A 63 1.99 -5.30 2.44
CA PRO A 63 2.12 -3.88 2.72
C PRO A 63 3.27 -3.55 3.66
N HIS A 64 3.91 -2.38 3.48
CA HIS A 64 4.84 -1.84 4.48
C HIS A 64 4.09 -1.08 5.56
N LEU A 65 4.61 -1.14 6.78
CA LEU A 65 3.96 -0.68 8.00
C LEU A 65 4.76 0.45 8.62
N GLY A 66 4.06 1.53 8.99
CA GLY A 66 4.48 2.49 9.98
C GLY A 66 3.92 2.13 11.36
N GLU A 67 3.76 3.11 12.22
CA GLU A 67 3.14 2.95 13.54
C GLU A 67 1.61 2.76 13.42
N TYR A 68 0.98 3.52 12.51
CA TYR A 68 -0.47 3.51 12.32
C TYR A 68 -0.90 3.61 10.84
N SER A 69 0.03 3.58 9.90
CA SER A 69 -0.22 3.63 8.45
C SER A 69 0.35 2.41 7.73
N TYR A 70 -0.25 2.10 6.59
CA TYR A 70 0.06 0.91 5.80
C TYR A 70 0.05 1.29 4.31
N VAL A 71 1.03 0.81 3.56
CA VAL A 71 1.18 1.17 2.14
C VAL A 71 1.49 -0.03 1.27
N VAL A 72 0.90 -0.05 0.09
CA VAL A 72 1.37 -0.85 -1.05
C VAL A 72 1.80 0.10 -2.17
N HIS A 73 2.80 -0.30 -2.93
CA HIS A 73 3.46 0.51 -3.93
C HIS A 73 3.90 -0.34 -5.11
N ASN A 74 3.63 0.16 -6.30
CA ASN A 74 4.21 -0.32 -7.56
C ASN A 74 5.13 0.75 -8.12
N GLY A 75 6.31 0.37 -8.58
CA GLY A 75 7.29 1.27 -9.16
C GLY A 75 8.56 1.38 -8.34
N ILE A 76 9.23 2.53 -8.39
CA ILE A 76 10.49 2.81 -7.72
C ILE A 76 10.46 4.24 -7.15
N ILE A 77 10.80 4.38 -5.87
CA ILE A 77 11.07 5.68 -5.25
C ILE A 77 12.57 5.94 -5.38
N GLU A 78 12.95 6.77 -6.32
CA GLU A 78 14.36 6.99 -6.69
C GLU A 78 15.17 7.65 -5.59
N ASN A 79 14.57 8.62 -4.87
CA ASN A 79 15.22 9.35 -3.77
C ASN A 79 15.04 8.69 -2.39
N TYR A 80 14.71 7.38 -2.34
CA TYR A 80 14.42 6.70 -1.06
C TYR A 80 15.58 6.70 -0.07
N LYS A 81 16.84 6.68 -0.54
CA LYS A 81 18.02 6.68 0.35
C LYS A 81 18.13 7.98 1.14
N GLU A 82 17.97 9.11 0.47
CA GLU A 82 18.02 10.45 1.07
C GLU A 82 16.86 10.61 2.08
N LEU A 83 15.66 10.20 1.69
CA LEU A 83 14.50 10.22 2.57
C LEU A 83 14.68 9.32 3.79
N LYS A 84 15.26 8.14 3.61
CA LYS A 84 15.54 7.20 4.71
C LYS A 84 16.56 7.76 5.70
N GLU A 85 17.62 8.39 5.22
CA GLU A 85 18.61 9.06 6.06
C GLU A 85 17.98 10.20 6.87
N GLU A 86 17.23 11.10 6.23
CA GLU A 86 16.49 12.18 6.87
C GLU A 86 15.55 11.67 7.97
N LEU A 87 14.73 10.68 7.64
CA LEU A 87 13.73 10.12 8.57
C LEU A 87 14.39 9.36 9.73
N THR A 88 15.53 8.70 9.48
CA THR A 88 16.31 8.04 10.54
C THR A 88 16.85 9.06 11.54
N LEU A 89 17.34 10.21 11.08
CA LEU A 89 17.78 11.33 11.95
C LEU A 89 16.62 11.91 12.77
N LYS A 90 15.38 11.80 12.29
CA LYS A 90 14.16 12.19 13.00
C LYS A 90 13.63 11.10 13.95
N GLY A 91 14.33 9.96 14.05
CA GLY A 91 14.00 8.88 14.98
C GLY A 91 13.14 7.77 14.41
N HIS A 92 12.79 7.80 13.12
CA HIS A 92 12.08 6.70 12.47
C HIS A 92 12.96 5.45 12.36
N LYS A 93 12.38 4.28 12.64
CA LYS A 93 13.08 2.99 12.60
C LYS A 93 12.61 2.20 11.38
N PHE A 94 13.54 1.91 10.50
CA PHE A 94 13.30 1.10 9.31
C PHE A 94 13.59 -0.38 9.58
N VAL A 95 12.71 -1.25 9.15
CA VAL A 95 12.83 -2.70 9.33
C VAL A 95 13.04 -3.44 8.01
N SER A 96 12.65 -2.83 6.90
CA SER A 96 12.81 -3.43 5.56
C SER A 96 14.00 -2.87 4.80
N GLN A 97 14.30 -3.56 3.69
CA GLN A 97 15.34 -3.16 2.74
C GLN A 97 14.74 -2.52 1.48
N THR A 98 13.43 -2.24 1.48
CA THR A 98 12.72 -1.73 0.31
C THR A 98 12.75 -0.20 0.28
N ASP A 99 12.53 0.35 -0.90
CA ASP A 99 12.28 1.78 -1.10
C ASP A 99 10.89 2.20 -0.61
N THR A 100 9.96 1.29 -0.52
CA THR A 100 8.56 1.54 -0.17
C THR A 100 8.37 2.04 1.27
N GLU A 101 9.16 1.55 2.21
CA GLU A 101 8.97 1.84 3.65
C GLU A 101 9.12 3.34 3.98
N VAL A 102 9.86 4.10 3.17
CA VAL A 102 9.99 5.56 3.37
C VAL A 102 8.64 6.28 3.26
N ILE A 103 7.70 5.72 2.49
CA ILE A 103 6.39 6.35 2.25
C ILE A 103 5.58 6.44 3.54
N VAL A 104 5.47 5.35 4.30
CA VAL A 104 4.71 5.35 5.58
C VAL A 104 5.36 6.24 6.62
N HIS A 105 6.68 6.20 6.75
CA HIS A 105 7.40 7.06 7.69
C HIS A 105 7.31 8.54 7.33
N LEU A 106 7.35 8.87 6.05
CA LEU A 106 7.19 10.24 5.58
C LEU A 106 5.76 10.76 5.82
N PHE A 107 4.75 9.91 5.55
CA PHE A 107 3.35 10.22 5.85
C PHE A 107 3.14 10.48 7.35
N GLU A 108 3.63 9.62 8.20
CA GLU A 108 3.50 9.75 9.66
C GLU A 108 4.25 10.96 10.19
N ASN A 109 5.45 11.28 9.65
CA ASN A 109 6.17 12.49 9.99
C ASN A 109 5.35 13.76 9.67
N PHE A 110 4.71 13.83 8.50
CA PHE A 110 3.86 14.97 8.14
C PHE A 110 2.54 14.99 8.92
N TYR A 111 1.94 13.85 9.19
CA TYR A 111 0.72 13.75 9.98
C TYR A 111 0.93 14.21 11.42
N ASN A 112 2.05 13.84 12.05
CA ASN A 112 2.41 14.28 13.39
C ASN A 112 2.58 15.81 13.51
N ILE A 113 2.88 16.49 12.39
CA ILE A 113 2.99 17.94 12.33
C ILE A 113 1.65 18.61 12.07
N SER A 114 0.88 18.09 11.10
CA SER A 114 -0.33 18.74 10.59
C SER A 114 -1.62 18.31 11.28
N ASN A 115 -1.64 17.11 11.85
CA ASN A 115 -2.84 16.42 12.33
C ASN A 115 -3.97 16.34 11.28
N ASP A 116 -3.60 16.34 9.99
CA ASP A 116 -4.48 16.25 8.83
C ASP A 116 -3.95 15.18 7.87
N THR A 117 -4.68 14.07 7.73
CA THR A 117 -4.30 12.93 6.91
C THR A 117 -4.21 13.28 5.42
N THR A 118 -5.08 14.15 4.92
CA THR A 118 -5.08 14.57 3.52
C THR A 118 -3.89 15.47 3.23
N GLN A 119 -3.60 16.42 4.10
CA GLN A 119 -2.43 17.28 3.97
C GLN A 119 -1.13 16.48 4.11
N ALA A 120 -1.07 15.55 5.06
CA ALA A 120 0.08 14.67 5.25
C ALA A 120 0.36 13.84 3.98
N PHE A 121 -0.69 13.27 3.37
CA PHE A 121 -0.54 12.50 2.13
C PHE A 121 -0.05 13.38 0.97
N LYS A 122 -0.63 14.57 0.75
CA LYS A 122 -0.16 15.51 -0.26
C LYS A 122 1.29 15.91 -0.06
N SER A 123 1.69 16.21 1.18
CA SER A 123 3.08 16.54 1.51
C SER A 123 4.02 15.35 1.30
N THR A 124 3.57 14.13 1.56
CA THR A 124 4.32 12.91 1.25
C THR A 124 4.57 12.80 -0.24
N ILE A 125 3.52 12.85 -1.06
CA ILE A 125 3.64 12.73 -2.51
C ILE A 125 4.58 13.79 -3.11
N SER A 126 4.54 15.03 -2.62
CA SER A 126 5.39 16.12 -3.11
C SER A 126 6.90 15.92 -2.83
N ARG A 127 7.26 14.97 -1.97
CA ARG A 127 8.65 14.63 -1.62
C ARG A 127 9.19 13.41 -2.36
N LEU A 128 8.32 12.61 -2.97
CA LEU A 128 8.71 11.39 -3.66
C LEU A 128 9.12 11.69 -5.10
N GLU A 129 10.21 11.05 -5.55
CA GLU A 129 10.72 11.13 -6.91
C GLU A 129 10.70 9.73 -7.55
N GLY A 130 10.40 9.66 -8.86
CA GLY A 130 10.37 8.42 -9.62
C GLY A 130 9.02 8.11 -10.23
N ALA A 131 8.90 6.91 -10.79
CA ALA A 131 7.66 6.40 -11.35
C ALA A 131 7.02 5.40 -10.39
N PHE A 132 5.82 5.72 -9.88
CA PHE A 132 5.17 4.93 -8.83
C PHE A 132 3.65 5.05 -8.82
N SER A 133 3.00 4.06 -8.24
CA SER A 133 1.60 4.15 -7.79
C SER A 133 1.46 3.61 -6.37
N ILE A 134 0.63 4.25 -5.55
CA ILE A 134 0.52 4.04 -4.12
C ILE A 134 -0.95 3.85 -3.74
N LEU A 135 -1.21 2.89 -2.84
CA LEU A 135 -2.40 2.87 -2.00
C LEU A 135 -1.95 2.90 -0.54
N LEU A 136 -2.50 3.84 0.24
CA LEU A 136 -2.20 4.00 1.66
C LEU A 136 -3.50 4.03 2.47
N ILE A 137 -3.51 3.29 3.57
CA ILE A 137 -4.55 3.30 4.60
C ILE A 137 -3.95 3.64 5.95
N THR A 138 -4.72 4.26 6.83
CA THR A 138 -4.26 4.63 8.17
C THR A 138 -5.36 4.48 9.21
N LYS A 139 -4.97 4.09 10.43
CA LYS A 139 -5.88 4.06 11.59
C LYS A 139 -6.39 5.46 11.96
N SER A 140 -5.64 6.50 11.61
CA SER A 140 -6.03 7.90 11.90
C SER A 140 -7.19 8.41 11.04
N ASP A 141 -7.49 7.73 9.94
CA ASP A 141 -8.66 8.00 9.09
C ASP A 141 -9.13 6.69 8.44
N PRO A 142 -9.86 5.86 9.18
CA PRO A 142 -10.21 4.50 8.78
C PRO A 142 -11.23 4.42 7.65
N THR A 143 -11.78 5.55 7.22
CA THR A 143 -12.80 5.62 6.16
C THR A 143 -12.23 5.93 4.78
N LYS A 144 -10.91 6.16 4.68
CA LYS A 144 -10.26 6.58 3.45
C LYS A 144 -9.18 5.62 2.98
N VAL A 145 -9.12 5.43 1.67
CA VAL A 145 -7.94 4.94 0.95
C VAL A 145 -7.32 6.12 0.22
N PHE A 146 -6.10 6.46 0.58
CA PHE A 146 -5.32 7.46 -0.14
C PHE A 146 -4.63 6.79 -1.32
N PHE A 147 -4.68 7.43 -2.48
CA PHE A 147 -4.04 6.89 -3.68
C PHE A 147 -3.38 7.98 -4.52
N PHE A 148 -2.34 7.60 -5.23
CA PHE A 148 -1.65 8.47 -6.18
C PHE A 148 -0.95 7.61 -7.24
N LYS A 149 -0.82 8.15 -8.45
CA LYS A 149 0.00 7.53 -9.49
C LYS A 149 0.80 8.57 -10.26
N HIS A 150 2.01 8.18 -10.64
CA HIS A 150 2.87 8.88 -11.58
C HIS A 150 3.72 7.84 -12.32
N GLY A 151 3.54 7.72 -13.62
CA GLY A 151 4.30 6.79 -14.46
C GLY A 151 3.97 5.30 -14.30
N SER A 152 3.40 4.86 -13.16
CA SER A 152 2.97 3.48 -12.93
C SER A 152 1.45 3.35 -13.01
N PRO A 153 0.89 2.25 -13.59
CA PRO A 153 -0.54 2.13 -13.78
C PRO A 153 -1.30 1.98 -12.45
N LEU A 154 -2.44 2.68 -12.37
CA LEU A 154 -3.46 2.50 -11.34
C LEU A 154 -4.82 2.80 -11.94
N ILE A 155 -5.78 1.93 -11.67
CA ILE A 155 -7.16 2.00 -12.13
C ILE A 155 -8.06 2.08 -10.90
N VAL A 156 -9.06 2.95 -10.95
CA VAL A 156 -10.15 3.00 -9.97
C VAL A 156 -11.41 2.48 -10.64
N ALA A 157 -12.15 1.65 -9.97
CA ALA A 157 -13.38 1.08 -10.48
C ALA A 157 -14.51 1.17 -9.47
N LYS A 158 -15.74 1.32 -9.97
CA LYS A 158 -16.94 1.08 -9.17
C LYS A 158 -17.22 -0.41 -9.20
N GLY A 159 -17.31 -1.02 -8.03
CA GLY A 159 -17.68 -2.43 -7.90
C GLY A 159 -19.13 -2.71 -8.25
N ASN A 160 -19.52 -3.96 -8.18
CA ASN A 160 -20.89 -4.39 -8.42
C ASN A 160 -21.80 -4.17 -7.19
N GLU A 161 -21.21 -4.11 -6.01
CA GLU A 161 -21.91 -3.80 -4.77
C GLU A 161 -22.14 -2.30 -4.60
N GLU A 162 -23.21 -1.94 -3.86
CA GLU A 162 -23.46 -0.53 -3.55
C GLU A 162 -22.33 0.03 -2.68
N LYS A 163 -21.76 1.16 -3.11
CA LYS A 163 -20.64 1.87 -2.44
C LYS A 163 -19.29 1.15 -2.47
N GLU A 164 -19.16 0.08 -3.27
CA GLU A 164 -17.87 -0.59 -3.44
C GLU A 164 -16.98 0.19 -4.41
N VAL A 165 -15.74 0.44 -3.99
CA VAL A 165 -14.67 1.04 -4.81
C VAL A 165 -13.50 0.08 -4.85
N LEU A 166 -13.03 -0.23 -6.05
CA LEU A 166 -11.93 -1.14 -6.30
C LEU A 166 -10.75 -0.39 -6.91
N PHE A 167 -9.54 -0.84 -6.56
CA PHE A 167 -8.29 -0.36 -7.14
C PHE A 167 -7.52 -1.54 -7.72
N ALA A 168 -6.92 -1.34 -8.88
CA ALA A 168 -6.06 -2.35 -9.50
C ALA A 168 -4.95 -1.71 -10.33
N SER A 169 -3.83 -2.41 -10.48
CA SER A 169 -2.74 -2.02 -11.38
C SER A 169 -2.97 -2.42 -12.84
N SER A 170 -4.01 -3.21 -13.10
CA SER A 170 -4.48 -3.60 -14.45
C SER A 170 -5.97 -3.91 -14.41
N ASP A 171 -6.60 -3.97 -15.57
CA ASP A 171 -8.03 -4.26 -15.74
C ASP A 171 -8.40 -5.73 -15.53
N ALA A 172 -7.49 -6.66 -15.78
CA ALA A 172 -7.78 -8.09 -15.69
C ALA A 172 -8.40 -8.55 -14.35
N PRO A 173 -7.93 -8.10 -13.17
CA PRO A 173 -8.56 -8.43 -11.90
C PRO A 173 -9.96 -7.84 -11.69
N LEU A 174 -10.33 -6.81 -12.46
CA LEU A 174 -11.62 -6.12 -12.34
C LEU A 174 -12.73 -6.74 -13.17
N ILE A 175 -12.39 -7.68 -14.07
CA ILE A 175 -13.35 -8.35 -14.94
C ILE A 175 -14.33 -9.16 -14.08
N GLY A 176 -15.63 -8.86 -14.22
CA GLY A 176 -16.70 -9.49 -13.45
C GLY A 176 -16.93 -8.91 -12.04
N LEU A 177 -16.00 -8.06 -11.55
CA LEU A 177 -16.12 -7.40 -10.24
C LEU A 177 -16.52 -5.92 -10.35
N ALA A 178 -16.20 -5.27 -11.47
CA ALA A 178 -16.46 -3.85 -11.67
C ALA A 178 -17.58 -3.60 -12.67
N SER A 179 -18.43 -2.62 -12.37
CA SER A 179 -19.48 -2.11 -13.25
C SER A 179 -18.99 -0.98 -14.16
N SER A 180 -17.96 -0.26 -13.74
CA SER A 180 -17.29 0.78 -14.54
C SER A 180 -15.86 0.99 -14.05
N VAL A 181 -14.97 1.44 -14.92
CA VAL A 181 -13.56 1.71 -14.64
C VAL A 181 -13.17 3.11 -15.04
N VAL A 182 -12.23 3.70 -14.31
CA VAL A 182 -11.58 4.98 -14.61
C VAL A 182 -10.07 4.74 -14.63
N TYR A 183 -9.47 4.99 -15.78
CA TYR A 183 -8.02 5.01 -15.93
C TYR A 183 -7.51 6.37 -15.46
N LEU A 184 -6.70 6.36 -14.39
CA LEU A 184 -6.18 7.59 -13.83
C LEU A 184 -5.06 8.16 -14.71
N GLU A 185 -5.03 9.47 -14.83
CA GLU A 185 -3.89 10.22 -15.36
C GLU A 185 -2.85 10.44 -14.25
N ASP A 186 -1.66 10.91 -14.62
CA ASP A 186 -0.61 11.22 -13.66
C ASP A 186 -0.92 12.50 -12.86
N GLY A 187 -0.74 12.49 -11.56
CA GLY A 187 -0.93 13.64 -10.66
C GLY A 187 -2.10 13.52 -9.71
#